data_a885f7b9dea3bfab5cf27f08ff3f7846
#
_entry.id   a885f7b9dea3bfab5cf27f08ff3f7846
#
_cell.length_a   1.000
_cell.length_b   1.000
_cell.length_c   1.000
_cell.angle_alpha   90.00
_cell.angle_beta   90.00
_cell.angle_gamma   90.00
#
_symmetry.space_group_name_H-M   'P 1'
#
loop_
_entity.id
_entity.type
_entity.pdbx_description
1 polymer ?
#
loop_
_entity_poly.entity_id
_entity_poly.type
_entity_poly.pdbx_seq_one_letter_code
_entity_poly.pdbx_strand_id
1 'polypeptide(L)'
;MAFNIEILATNENLYSDIEQAITTLNQVQSDFIFQITSSTYQDFLFLHKAGDYKSEDVFSWIIDFKEKAKGHRPFVIVVVDGFLQSKRLSNIFGTVSAKNGFAVFTTHDFEHFVYDRIRYLRYYFVRYALSFLEPSIKSHNDPNRKTCIFHKKMNKLEIRDSLNSGEICSECFNQLKPKLTLEIKNSINSLLQIVSNQFPYSLVVKGGGVKGLAFAGALLELEKHFSFDTFAGTSAGAIASVLLGAGYKPNELIEILSNKNFSDFKDAKGLKIILNFIITKGLYPGNEIEKWINELLKSKYPNKLSKVKLKELEHQTIVYSSRIKDGTLTFDSKGERMDNHAAFAARCSMSIPYYFSPKYVDGIRVYDGGLRSNFPLKTFTERYPNKPFIGMFLVSDSKEGGLVIGELMNIAIEGEEIQTVEKYINQVVVIDSRPIKTTDFNLTEAKKDYLICAGRIGALKYILRAHPDIRINEDELNSLELRIKELQKEL
;
A
#
# COMPACT_ATOMS: atom_id res chain seq x y z
N MET A 1 11.50 -20.12 23.19
CA MET A 1 10.24 -20.43 23.90
C MET A 1 9.24 -19.34 23.54
N ALA A 2 8.11 -19.68 22.95
CA ALA A 2 7.13 -18.68 22.49
C ALA A 2 6.41 -18.00 23.67
N PHE A 3 6.17 -16.68 23.56
CA PHE A 3 5.37 -15.91 24.51
C PHE A 3 3.89 -16.12 24.20
N ASN A 4 3.23 -16.94 25.01
CA ASN A 4 1.81 -17.23 24.84
C ASN A 4 0.97 -16.20 25.60
N ILE A 5 0.18 -15.44 24.86
CA ILE A 5 -0.63 -14.31 25.34
C ILE A 5 -2.10 -14.63 25.09
N GLU A 6 -2.89 -14.65 26.17
CA GLU A 6 -4.34 -14.84 26.12
C GLU A 6 -5.04 -13.49 26.08
N ILE A 7 -6.04 -13.38 25.21
CA ILE A 7 -6.84 -12.16 25.05
C ILE A 7 -8.27 -12.45 25.47
N LEU A 8 -8.76 -11.62 26.36
CA LEU A 8 -10.15 -11.62 26.86
C LEU A 8 -10.79 -10.27 26.52
N ALA A 9 -12.10 -10.24 26.30
CA ALA A 9 -12.82 -8.99 26.08
C ALA A 9 -14.14 -9.00 26.87
N THR A 10 -14.64 -7.82 27.22
CA THR A 10 -15.89 -7.65 27.95
C THR A 10 -17.10 -7.41 27.04
N ASN A 11 -16.89 -7.34 25.72
CA ASN A 11 -17.94 -7.15 24.73
C ASN A 11 -17.75 -8.13 23.57
N GLU A 12 -18.77 -8.94 23.29
CA GLU A 12 -18.78 -9.92 22.20
C GLU A 12 -18.64 -9.30 20.80
N ASN A 13 -19.09 -8.05 20.62
CA ASN A 13 -18.96 -7.31 19.36
C ASN A 13 -17.50 -7.03 18.98
N LEU A 14 -16.57 -7.12 19.93
CA LEU A 14 -15.13 -6.98 19.68
C LEU A 14 -14.47 -8.26 19.19
N TYR A 15 -15.15 -9.39 19.28
CA TYR A 15 -14.55 -10.70 19.02
C TYR A 15 -14.00 -10.81 17.59
N SER A 16 -14.79 -10.44 16.58
CA SER A 16 -14.38 -10.49 15.17
C SER A 16 -13.16 -9.59 14.89
N ASP A 17 -13.14 -8.38 15.44
CA ASP A 17 -12.04 -7.43 15.25
C ASP A 17 -10.77 -7.92 15.96
N ILE A 18 -10.91 -8.49 17.16
CA ILE A 18 -9.79 -9.09 17.90
C ILE A 18 -9.23 -10.28 17.13
N GLU A 19 -10.08 -11.16 16.61
CA GLU A 19 -9.65 -12.33 15.84
C GLU A 19 -8.90 -11.92 14.58
N GLN A 20 -9.39 -10.92 13.86
CA GLN A 20 -8.69 -10.36 12.71
C GLN A 20 -7.35 -9.72 13.09
N ALA A 21 -7.30 -9.00 14.21
CA ALA A 21 -6.06 -8.39 14.69
C ALA A 21 -5.00 -9.43 15.02
N ILE A 22 -5.34 -10.47 15.81
CA ILE A 22 -4.39 -11.49 16.25
C ILE A 22 -3.99 -12.45 15.14
N THR A 23 -4.90 -12.76 14.21
CA THR A 23 -4.57 -13.58 13.03
C THR A 23 -3.42 -12.97 12.26
N THR A 24 -3.48 -11.67 11.98
CA THR A 24 -2.40 -10.98 11.28
C THR A 24 -1.10 -10.95 12.09
N LEU A 25 -1.17 -10.70 13.41
CA LEU A 25 0.02 -10.69 14.27
C LEU A 25 0.71 -12.07 14.33
N ASN A 26 -0.07 -13.15 14.37
CA ASN A 26 0.45 -14.52 14.40
C ASN A 26 1.01 -14.98 13.03
N GLN A 27 0.53 -14.44 11.92
CA GLN A 27 1.00 -14.81 10.57
C GLN A 27 2.43 -14.32 10.26
N VAL A 28 2.85 -13.23 10.87
CA VAL A 28 4.12 -12.55 10.49
C VAL A 28 5.31 -12.91 11.37
N GLN A 29 5.07 -13.62 12.45
CA GLN A 29 6.12 -14.07 13.38
C GLN A 29 5.60 -15.25 14.24
N SER A 30 6.50 -15.94 14.96
CA SER A 30 6.18 -17.13 15.75
C SER A 30 6.60 -17.05 17.23
N ASP A 31 7.25 -15.97 17.65
CA ASP A 31 7.74 -15.83 19.04
C ASP A 31 6.66 -15.35 20.01
N PHE A 32 5.65 -14.63 19.51
CA PHE A 32 4.51 -14.15 20.27
C PHE A 32 3.24 -14.78 19.72
N ILE A 33 2.58 -15.61 20.52
CA ILE A 33 1.34 -16.30 20.13
C ILE A 33 0.16 -15.65 20.84
N PHE A 34 -0.66 -14.94 20.10
CA PHE A 34 -1.88 -14.31 20.59
C PHE A 34 -3.06 -15.26 20.36
N GLN A 35 -3.87 -15.51 21.40
CA GLN A 35 -4.96 -16.47 21.32
C GLN A 35 -6.18 -16.01 22.12
N ILE A 36 -7.36 -16.24 21.59
CA ILE A 36 -8.62 -16.13 22.31
C ILE A 36 -9.10 -17.54 22.63
N THR A 37 -9.53 -17.78 23.86
CA THR A 37 -10.08 -19.06 24.27
C THR A 37 -11.60 -18.97 24.35
N SER A 38 -12.29 -19.60 23.41
CA SER A 38 -13.76 -19.45 23.21
C SER A 38 -14.61 -19.94 24.37
N SER A 39 -14.22 -20.99 25.09
CA SER A 39 -15.00 -21.57 26.20
C SER A 39 -14.99 -20.73 27.49
N THR A 40 -13.86 -20.08 27.76
CA THR A 40 -13.66 -19.21 28.92
C THR A 40 -14.03 -17.75 28.64
N TYR A 41 -14.15 -17.40 27.39
CA TYR A 41 -14.51 -16.07 26.92
C TYR A 41 -15.95 -15.69 27.30
N GLN A 42 -16.91 -16.59 27.06
CA GLN A 42 -18.32 -16.33 27.39
C GLN A 42 -18.54 -16.15 28.88
N ASP A 43 -17.92 -16.99 29.72
CA ASP A 43 -17.98 -16.87 31.19
C ASP A 43 -17.40 -15.54 31.68
N PHE A 44 -16.25 -15.13 31.09
CA PHE A 44 -15.62 -13.86 31.44
C PHE A 44 -16.48 -12.64 31.03
N LEU A 45 -17.03 -12.64 29.83
CA LEU A 45 -17.94 -11.62 29.34
C LEU A 45 -19.19 -11.45 30.24
N PHE A 46 -19.80 -12.57 30.61
CA PHE A 46 -21.02 -12.56 31.36
C PHE A 46 -20.84 -11.99 32.76
N LEU A 47 -19.68 -12.29 33.40
CA LEU A 47 -19.41 -11.89 34.78
C LEU A 47 -18.92 -10.45 34.92
N HIS A 48 -18.35 -9.86 33.87
CA HIS A 48 -17.60 -8.60 33.97
C HIS A 48 -18.05 -7.49 33.01
N LYS A 49 -19.28 -7.60 32.49
CA LYS A 49 -19.87 -6.56 31.63
C LYS A 49 -20.27 -5.35 32.47
N ALA A 50 -19.50 -4.25 32.36
CA ALA A 50 -19.75 -2.99 33.05
C ALA A 50 -19.60 -1.83 32.10
N GLY A 51 -20.12 -0.63 32.41
CA GLY A 51 -19.90 0.61 31.64
C GLY A 51 -18.59 1.30 32.00
N ASP A 52 -18.19 1.22 33.28
CA ASP A 52 -16.98 1.82 33.83
C ASP A 52 -16.11 0.76 34.48
N TYR A 53 -14.80 0.82 34.18
CA TYR A 53 -13.82 -0.17 34.62
C TYR A 53 -12.71 0.50 35.43
N LYS A 54 -12.32 -0.13 36.56
CA LYS A 54 -11.09 0.18 37.28
C LYS A 54 -10.05 -0.88 36.96
N SER A 55 -8.84 -0.45 36.62
CA SER A 55 -7.76 -1.37 36.25
C SER A 55 -7.43 -2.39 37.34
N GLU A 56 -7.56 -2.00 38.61
CA GLU A 56 -7.34 -2.87 39.74
C GLU A 56 -8.36 -4.01 39.83
N ASP A 57 -9.62 -3.68 39.58
CA ASP A 57 -10.70 -4.66 39.57
C ASP A 57 -10.49 -5.68 38.43
N VAL A 58 -10.16 -5.17 37.24
CA VAL A 58 -9.82 -6.03 36.09
C VAL A 58 -8.64 -6.95 36.37
N PHE A 59 -7.58 -6.46 37.03
CA PHE A 59 -6.46 -7.31 37.43
C PHE A 59 -6.85 -8.37 38.48
N SER A 60 -7.75 -8.05 39.41
CA SER A 60 -8.32 -9.02 40.35
C SER A 60 -9.11 -10.09 39.58
N TRP A 61 -9.91 -9.70 38.62
CA TRP A 61 -10.69 -10.66 37.79
C TRP A 61 -9.76 -11.59 36.97
N ILE A 62 -8.62 -11.11 36.48
CA ILE A 62 -7.63 -11.96 35.79
C ILE A 62 -7.05 -13.01 36.75
N ILE A 63 -6.80 -12.64 38.02
CA ILE A 63 -6.30 -13.56 39.03
C ILE A 63 -7.33 -14.65 39.31
N ASP A 64 -8.56 -14.26 39.58
CA ASP A 64 -9.69 -15.20 39.86
C ASP A 64 -9.92 -16.14 38.65
N PHE A 65 -9.83 -15.60 37.43
CA PHE A 65 -9.96 -16.37 36.21
C PHE A 65 -8.85 -17.42 36.08
N LYS A 66 -7.60 -17.04 36.34
CA LYS A 66 -6.45 -17.96 36.28
C LYS A 66 -6.50 -19.06 37.36
N GLU A 67 -7.07 -18.77 38.53
CA GLU A 67 -7.24 -19.75 39.58
C GLU A 67 -8.36 -20.79 39.26
N LYS A 68 -9.46 -20.33 38.64
CA LYS A 68 -10.60 -21.18 38.32
C LYS A 68 -10.38 -22.07 37.12
N ALA A 69 -9.66 -21.58 36.13
CA ALA A 69 -9.48 -22.26 34.87
C ALA A 69 -8.07 -22.82 34.75
N LYS A 70 -7.92 -24.13 34.83
CA LYS A 70 -6.61 -24.83 34.75
C LYS A 70 -5.99 -24.75 33.33
N GLY A 71 -4.71 -24.47 33.24
CA GLY A 71 -3.97 -24.54 31.97
C GLY A 71 -3.82 -23.24 31.17
N HIS A 72 -3.95 -22.09 31.86
CA HIS A 72 -3.86 -20.76 31.22
C HIS A 72 -2.46 -20.37 30.77
N ARG A 73 -2.48 -19.50 29.76
CA ARG A 73 -1.31 -18.81 29.27
C ARG A 73 -0.75 -17.88 30.36
N PRO A 74 0.58 -17.70 30.45
CA PRO A 74 1.17 -16.88 31.53
C PRO A 74 0.80 -15.39 31.40
N PHE A 75 0.55 -14.90 30.18
CA PHE A 75 0.25 -13.49 29.90
C PHE A 75 -1.19 -13.32 29.45
N VAL A 76 -1.86 -12.30 30.01
CA VAL A 76 -3.28 -12.01 29.73
C VAL A 76 -3.45 -10.54 29.42
N ILE A 77 -4.13 -10.23 28.30
CA ILE A 77 -4.58 -8.88 27.94
C ILE A 77 -6.09 -8.86 27.92
N VAL A 78 -6.69 -7.93 28.66
CA VAL A 78 -8.15 -7.72 28.67
C VAL A 78 -8.49 -6.48 27.85
N VAL A 79 -9.43 -6.63 26.94
CA VAL A 79 -10.02 -5.54 26.16
C VAL A 79 -11.38 -5.20 26.77
N VAL A 80 -11.55 -3.99 27.26
CA VAL A 80 -12.82 -3.51 27.81
C VAL A 80 -13.48 -2.51 26.85
N ASP A 81 -14.80 -2.51 26.81
CA ASP A 81 -15.58 -1.58 26.01
C ASP A 81 -16.37 -0.65 26.93
N GLY A 82 -15.65 0.29 27.55
CA GLY A 82 -16.19 1.25 28.49
C GLY A 82 -15.09 2.12 29.06
N PHE A 83 -15.48 3.07 29.89
CA PHE A 83 -14.56 4.02 30.49
C PHE A 83 -13.56 3.33 31.42
N LEU A 84 -12.26 3.51 31.18
CA LEU A 84 -11.19 2.89 31.97
C LEU A 84 -10.45 3.93 32.82
N GLN A 85 -10.31 3.63 34.11
CA GLN A 85 -9.58 4.45 35.06
C GLN A 85 -8.57 3.64 35.88
N SER A 86 -7.58 4.31 36.44
CA SER A 86 -6.62 3.76 37.40
C SER A 86 -6.71 4.54 38.71
N LYS A 87 -6.02 4.08 39.78
CA LYS A 87 -5.95 4.78 41.07
C LYS A 87 -5.55 6.25 40.96
N ARG A 88 -4.81 6.64 39.93
CA ARG A 88 -4.23 7.98 39.82
C ARG A 88 -4.76 8.80 38.64
N LEU A 89 -5.32 8.15 37.64
CA LEU A 89 -5.71 8.79 36.38
C LEU A 89 -7.07 8.27 35.95
N SER A 90 -7.96 9.19 35.61
CA SER A 90 -9.22 8.89 34.94
C SER A 90 -9.04 8.87 33.41
N ASN A 91 -9.92 8.19 32.71
CA ASN A 91 -9.98 8.14 31.25
C ASN A 91 -8.64 7.77 30.58
N ILE A 92 -8.04 6.65 30.99
CA ILE A 92 -6.83 6.14 30.39
C ILE A 92 -7.15 5.20 29.22
N PHE A 93 -6.27 5.11 28.23
CA PHE A 93 -6.37 4.07 27.20
C PHE A 93 -6.14 2.67 27.75
N GLY A 94 -5.15 2.52 28.62
CA GLY A 94 -4.82 1.22 29.20
C GLY A 94 -3.63 1.27 30.14
N THR A 95 -3.41 0.16 30.84
CA THR A 95 -2.31 -0.01 31.77
C THR A 95 -1.81 -1.45 31.78
N VAL A 96 -0.60 -1.67 32.30
CA VAL A 96 0.05 -2.97 32.34
C VAL A 96 0.69 -3.21 33.71
N SER A 97 0.49 -4.42 34.22
CA SER A 97 1.22 -5.01 35.34
C SER A 97 2.18 -6.06 34.79
N ALA A 98 3.26 -5.58 34.15
CA ALA A 98 4.15 -6.42 33.35
C ALA A 98 4.79 -7.58 34.16
N LYS A 99 5.16 -7.34 35.44
CA LYS A 99 5.72 -8.37 36.32
C LYS A 99 4.75 -9.51 36.61
N ASN A 100 3.45 -9.20 36.65
CA ASN A 100 2.40 -10.20 36.85
C ASN A 100 1.87 -10.79 35.55
N GLY A 101 2.29 -10.26 34.39
CA GLY A 101 1.85 -10.70 33.08
C GLY A 101 0.43 -10.27 32.70
N PHE A 102 -0.07 -9.14 33.27
CA PHE A 102 -1.44 -8.66 33.02
C PHE A 102 -1.45 -7.28 32.40
N ALA A 103 -2.37 -7.08 31.45
CA ALA A 103 -2.66 -5.78 30.86
C ALA A 103 -4.16 -5.59 30.63
N VAL A 104 -4.58 -4.35 30.61
CA VAL A 104 -5.95 -3.95 30.23
C VAL A 104 -5.91 -2.69 29.39
N PHE A 105 -6.74 -2.62 28.38
CA PHE A 105 -7.01 -1.39 27.63
C PHE A 105 -8.45 -1.31 27.16
N THR A 106 -8.90 -0.10 26.84
CA THR A 106 -10.27 0.16 26.43
C THR A 106 -10.39 0.52 24.97
N THR A 107 -11.49 0.11 24.36
CA THR A 107 -11.95 0.58 23.05
C THR A 107 -12.93 1.75 23.14
N HIS A 108 -13.23 2.26 24.34
CA HIS A 108 -14.14 3.39 24.52
C HIS A 108 -13.58 4.65 23.88
N ASP A 109 -14.38 5.29 23.03
CA ASP A 109 -14.07 6.54 22.32
C ASP A 109 -12.79 6.50 21.47
N PHE A 110 -12.29 5.30 21.10
CA PHE A 110 -11.06 5.20 20.32
C PHE A 110 -11.20 5.90 18.94
N GLU A 111 -12.39 5.94 18.37
CA GLU A 111 -12.71 6.54 17.07
C GLU A 111 -12.34 8.03 16.98
N HIS A 112 -12.34 8.73 18.09
CA HIS A 112 -11.90 10.13 18.15
C HIS A 112 -10.38 10.30 17.94
N PHE A 113 -9.62 9.22 18.06
CA PHE A 113 -8.15 9.23 18.00
C PHE A 113 -7.58 8.39 16.87
N VAL A 114 -8.23 7.26 16.57
CA VAL A 114 -7.78 6.28 15.56
C VAL A 114 -9.00 5.76 14.80
N TYR A 115 -9.00 5.83 13.48
CA TYR A 115 -10.14 5.41 12.66
C TYR A 115 -10.24 3.89 12.47
N ASP A 116 -9.12 3.18 12.52
CA ASP A 116 -9.05 1.73 12.32
C ASP A 116 -8.95 1.02 13.67
N ARG A 117 -10.07 0.37 14.09
CA ARG A 117 -10.15 -0.38 15.33
C ARG A 117 -9.16 -1.55 15.36
N ILE A 118 -8.97 -2.24 14.26
CA ILE A 118 -8.07 -3.39 14.17
C ILE A 118 -6.63 -2.96 14.37
N ARG A 119 -6.25 -1.82 13.77
CA ARG A 119 -4.94 -1.21 13.96
C ARG A 119 -4.71 -0.75 15.40
N TYR A 120 -5.74 -0.18 16.03
CA TYR A 120 -5.72 0.20 17.45
C TYR A 120 -5.54 -1.01 18.37
N LEU A 121 -6.24 -2.12 18.10
CA LEU A 121 -6.09 -3.38 18.84
C LEU A 121 -4.68 -3.94 18.69
N ARG A 122 -4.14 -4.01 17.46
CA ARG A 122 -2.76 -4.46 17.18
C ARG A 122 -1.72 -3.64 17.93
N TYR A 123 -1.89 -2.32 17.97
CA TYR A 123 -0.98 -1.44 18.70
C TYR A 123 -0.87 -1.83 20.18
N TYR A 124 -1.99 -2.04 20.87
CA TYR A 124 -1.97 -2.40 22.27
C TYR A 124 -1.52 -3.84 22.53
N PHE A 125 -1.87 -4.77 21.66
CA PHE A 125 -1.39 -6.15 21.77
C PHE A 125 0.14 -6.20 21.65
N VAL A 126 0.72 -5.53 20.68
CA VAL A 126 2.17 -5.45 20.49
C VAL A 126 2.84 -4.69 21.65
N ARG A 127 2.33 -3.53 22.03
CA ARG A 127 2.85 -2.75 23.16
C ARG A 127 2.96 -3.59 24.45
N TYR A 128 1.91 -4.34 24.78
CA TYR A 128 1.91 -5.15 26.00
C TYR A 128 2.71 -6.43 25.87
N ALA A 129 2.74 -7.07 24.72
CA ALA A 129 3.63 -8.19 24.45
C ALA A 129 5.10 -7.80 24.70
N LEU A 130 5.53 -6.65 24.22
CA LEU A 130 6.87 -6.12 24.46
C LEU A 130 7.10 -5.75 25.93
N SER A 131 6.06 -5.30 26.65
CA SER A 131 6.15 -5.06 28.10
C SER A 131 6.27 -6.37 28.89
N PHE A 132 5.72 -7.46 28.42
CA PHE A 132 5.87 -8.79 29.02
C PHE A 132 7.24 -9.40 28.74
N LEU A 133 7.82 -9.13 27.56
CA LEU A 133 9.17 -9.55 27.21
C LEU A 133 10.23 -8.95 28.17
N GLU A 134 10.08 -7.66 28.51
CA GLU A 134 10.96 -6.98 29.47
C GLU A 134 10.14 -6.15 30.47
N PRO A 135 9.78 -6.76 31.62
CA PRO A 135 8.95 -6.11 32.62
C PRO A 135 9.54 -4.88 33.31
N SER A 136 10.83 -4.63 33.14
CA SER A 136 11.50 -3.45 33.71
C SER A 136 11.31 -2.19 32.86
N ILE A 137 10.84 -2.31 31.60
CA ILE A 137 10.61 -1.15 30.74
C ILE A 137 9.57 -0.25 31.34
N LYS A 138 9.98 1.02 31.54
CA LYS A 138 9.09 2.08 32.00
C LYS A 138 8.65 2.95 30.83
N SER A 139 7.34 3.16 30.75
CA SER A 139 6.83 4.17 29.82
C SER A 139 7.36 5.56 30.20
N HIS A 140 7.81 6.32 29.20
CA HIS A 140 8.35 7.68 29.35
C HIS A 140 7.39 8.73 28.78
N ASN A 141 7.58 10.01 29.13
CA ASN A 141 6.82 11.15 28.66
C ASN A 141 7.70 12.20 27.97
N ASP A 142 8.86 11.81 27.45
CA ASP A 142 9.77 12.69 26.73
C ASP A 142 9.11 13.21 25.43
N PRO A 143 8.91 14.53 25.29
CA PRO A 143 8.24 15.11 24.14
C PRO A 143 8.98 14.90 22.81
N ASN A 144 10.31 14.65 22.85
CA ASN A 144 11.11 14.37 21.66
C ASN A 144 11.01 12.91 21.20
N ARG A 145 10.33 12.05 21.95
CA ARG A 145 10.21 10.61 21.68
C ARG A 145 8.76 10.14 21.65
N LYS A 146 7.85 10.98 21.14
CA LYS A 146 6.41 10.67 21.01
C LYS A 146 6.13 9.51 20.07
N THR A 147 7.01 9.28 19.10
CA THR A 147 6.95 8.17 18.15
C THR A 147 7.14 6.81 18.81
N CYS A 148 7.79 6.73 19.98
CA CYS A 148 8.05 5.47 20.66
C CYS A 148 6.76 4.78 21.14
N ILE A 149 6.64 3.46 20.91
CA ILE A 149 5.51 2.65 21.37
C ILE A 149 5.33 2.70 22.90
N PHE A 150 6.41 2.92 23.67
CA PHE A 150 6.37 3.04 25.14
C PHE A 150 6.13 4.47 25.64
N HIS A 151 5.94 5.46 24.76
CA HIS A 151 5.60 6.82 25.18
C HIS A 151 4.24 6.84 25.89
N LYS A 152 4.17 7.56 27.05
CA LYS A 152 2.91 7.83 27.74
C LYS A 152 2.11 8.85 26.94
N LYS A 153 0.85 8.54 26.68
CA LYS A 153 -0.05 9.45 25.96
C LYS A 153 -0.71 10.39 26.96
N MET A 154 -0.03 11.51 27.28
CA MET A 154 -0.58 12.54 28.15
C MET A 154 -1.76 13.24 27.49
N ASN A 155 -1.68 13.47 26.18
CA ASN A 155 -2.80 13.78 25.31
C ASN A 155 -3.13 12.55 24.47
N LYS A 156 -4.39 12.12 24.44
CA LYS A 156 -4.82 10.92 23.69
C LYS A 156 -4.50 11.00 22.19
N LEU A 157 -4.49 12.19 21.58
CA LEU A 157 -4.08 12.39 20.18
C LEU A 157 -2.64 11.96 19.90
N GLU A 158 -1.75 11.96 20.90
CA GLU A 158 -0.34 11.53 20.74
C GLU A 158 -0.19 10.04 20.43
N ILE A 159 -1.28 9.25 20.51
CA ILE A 159 -1.25 7.86 20.07
C ILE A 159 -0.92 7.76 18.59
N ARG A 160 -1.35 8.72 17.78
CA ARG A 160 -1.11 8.78 16.33
C ARG A 160 0.38 8.76 16.01
N ASP A 161 1.20 9.50 16.75
CA ASP A 161 2.63 9.61 16.52
C ASP A 161 3.32 8.24 16.64
N SER A 162 3.05 7.48 17.70
CA SER A 162 3.66 6.16 17.91
C SER A 162 3.02 5.04 17.10
N LEU A 163 1.73 5.17 16.76
CA LEU A 163 1.01 4.21 15.94
C LEU A 163 1.47 4.32 14.46
N ASN A 164 1.75 5.54 13.99
CA ASN A 164 2.22 5.76 12.62
C ASN A 164 3.70 5.43 12.43
N SER A 165 4.54 5.63 13.46
CA SER A 165 5.96 5.32 13.36
C SER A 165 6.27 3.82 13.55
N GLY A 166 5.54 3.14 14.44
CA GLY A 166 5.88 1.76 14.82
C GLY A 166 7.31 1.64 15.37
N GLU A 167 7.78 2.62 16.15
CA GLU A 167 9.17 2.69 16.60
C GLU A 167 9.33 2.38 18.08
N ILE A 168 10.52 1.92 18.41
CA ILE A 168 11.04 1.86 19.79
C ILE A 168 12.23 2.81 19.86
N CYS A 169 12.18 3.82 20.72
CA CYS A 169 13.31 4.73 20.89
C CYS A 169 14.56 4.00 21.40
N SER A 170 15.74 4.58 21.15
CA SER A 170 17.04 3.99 21.50
C SER A 170 17.15 3.58 22.96
N GLU A 171 16.61 4.38 23.89
CA GLU A 171 16.66 4.07 25.32
C GLU A 171 15.79 2.86 25.68
N CYS A 172 14.55 2.77 25.18
CA CYS A 172 13.69 1.60 25.38
C CYS A 172 14.26 0.36 24.68
N PHE A 173 14.85 0.52 23.50
CA PHE A 173 15.51 -0.56 22.78
C PHE A 173 16.71 -1.11 23.55
N ASN A 174 17.52 -0.25 24.16
CA ASN A 174 18.64 -0.69 25.01
C ASN A 174 18.17 -1.49 26.23
N GLN A 175 17.00 -1.21 26.79
CA GLN A 175 16.40 -2.00 27.87
C GLN A 175 15.95 -3.38 27.38
N LEU A 176 15.42 -3.49 26.14
CA LEU A 176 15.04 -4.76 25.51
C LEU A 176 16.26 -5.61 25.12
N LYS A 177 17.39 -4.99 24.77
CA LYS A 177 18.56 -5.62 24.16
C LYS A 177 19.05 -6.90 24.87
N PRO A 178 19.06 -7.01 26.21
CA PRO A 178 19.49 -8.23 26.90
C PRO A 178 18.60 -9.45 26.63
N LYS A 179 17.37 -9.26 26.15
CA LYS A 179 16.39 -10.32 25.85
C LYS A 179 16.30 -10.66 24.36
N LEU A 180 17.01 -9.91 23.50
CA LEU A 180 16.89 -10.04 22.05
C LEU A 180 17.85 -11.10 21.50
N THR A 181 17.32 -12.25 21.09
CA THR A 181 17.93 -13.07 20.06
C THR A 181 17.67 -12.47 18.69
N LEU A 182 18.33 -12.98 17.65
CA LEU A 182 18.08 -12.51 16.27
C LEU A 182 16.62 -12.77 15.85
N GLU A 183 16.08 -13.94 16.21
CA GLU A 183 14.70 -14.33 15.92
C GLU A 183 13.71 -13.37 16.59
N ILE A 184 13.83 -13.14 17.90
CA ILE A 184 12.96 -12.22 18.64
C ILE A 184 13.05 -10.79 18.08
N LYS A 185 14.25 -10.34 17.69
CA LYS A 185 14.42 -9.03 17.05
C LYS A 185 13.67 -8.94 15.72
N ASN A 186 13.72 -9.98 14.89
CA ASN A 186 13.00 -10.05 13.63
C ASN A 186 11.49 -10.06 13.88
N SER A 187 11.01 -10.84 14.84
CA SER A 187 9.60 -10.87 15.24
C SER A 187 9.09 -9.51 15.73
N ILE A 188 9.87 -8.80 16.55
CA ILE A 188 9.54 -7.44 17.00
C ILE A 188 9.44 -6.47 15.80
N ASN A 189 10.42 -6.51 14.89
CA ASN A 189 10.39 -5.66 13.70
C ASN A 189 9.13 -5.93 12.84
N SER A 190 8.79 -7.20 12.64
CA SER A 190 7.57 -7.57 11.91
C SER A 190 6.30 -7.07 12.61
N LEU A 191 6.21 -7.20 13.94
CA LEU A 191 5.09 -6.70 14.72
C LEU A 191 4.97 -5.16 14.66
N LEU A 192 6.08 -4.43 14.75
CA LEU A 192 6.10 -2.98 14.67
C LEU A 192 5.72 -2.46 13.28
N GLN A 193 6.15 -3.15 12.22
CA GLN A 193 5.72 -2.86 10.85
C GLN A 193 4.19 -2.99 10.70
N ILE A 194 3.60 -4.03 11.32
CA ILE A 194 2.13 -4.19 11.33
C ILE A 194 1.43 -3.06 12.06
N VAL A 195 1.96 -2.63 13.21
CA VAL A 195 1.38 -1.54 13.99
C VAL A 195 1.40 -0.23 13.21
N SER A 196 2.53 0.09 12.58
CA SER A 196 2.68 1.31 11.80
C SER A 196 1.95 1.28 10.45
N ASN A 197 1.37 0.15 10.10
CA ASN A 197 0.83 -0.08 8.75
C ASN A 197 1.89 0.06 7.64
N GLN A 198 3.18 -0.07 8.00
CA GLN A 198 4.32 -0.02 7.07
C GLN A 198 4.54 -1.36 6.37
N PHE A 199 3.48 -2.15 6.14
CA PHE A 199 3.57 -3.17 5.12
C PHE A 199 3.79 -2.47 3.80
N PRO A 200 4.75 -2.94 3.04
CA PRO A 200 4.86 -2.44 1.69
C PRO A 200 3.56 -2.76 0.96
N TYR A 201 2.95 -1.72 0.47
CA TYR A 201 1.78 -1.84 -0.39
C TYR A 201 2.18 -2.35 -1.77
N SER A 202 1.24 -2.98 -2.43
CA SER A 202 1.33 -3.19 -3.87
C SER A 202 0.78 -1.96 -4.57
N LEU A 203 1.52 -1.41 -5.52
CA LEU A 203 1.05 -0.31 -6.36
C LEU A 203 0.45 -0.88 -7.64
N VAL A 204 -0.84 -0.60 -7.90
CA VAL A 204 -1.52 -1.05 -9.12
C VAL A 204 -1.85 0.14 -10.00
N VAL A 205 -1.20 0.22 -11.17
CA VAL A 205 -1.18 1.41 -12.01
C VAL A 205 -1.96 1.20 -13.31
N LYS A 206 -2.94 2.08 -13.55
CA LYS A 206 -3.72 2.13 -14.79
C LYS A 206 -2.85 2.45 -16.01
N GLY A 207 -3.26 2.02 -17.19
CA GLY A 207 -2.75 2.52 -18.45
C GLY A 207 -3.12 4.00 -18.66
N GLY A 208 -2.27 4.77 -19.34
CA GLY A 208 -2.52 6.20 -19.52
C GLY A 208 -1.67 6.90 -20.57
N GLY A 209 -0.90 6.16 -21.39
CA GLY A 209 -0.04 6.74 -22.44
C GLY A 209 0.95 7.76 -21.88
N VAL A 210 1.00 8.94 -22.47
CA VAL A 210 1.91 10.04 -22.07
C VAL A 210 1.63 10.63 -20.69
N LYS A 211 0.47 10.31 -20.08
CA LYS A 211 0.05 10.81 -18.76
C LYS A 211 0.83 10.17 -17.58
N GLY A 212 1.82 9.33 -17.85
CA GLY A 212 2.66 8.66 -16.83
C GLY A 212 3.33 9.60 -15.83
N LEU A 213 3.58 10.88 -16.20
CA LEU A 213 4.06 11.92 -15.29
C LEU A 213 3.15 12.14 -14.08
N ALA A 214 1.83 11.98 -14.26
CA ALA A 214 0.89 12.13 -13.16
C ALA A 214 1.06 11.03 -12.11
N PHE A 215 1.44 9.81 -12.50
CA PHE A 215 1.76 8.75 -11.54
C PHE A 215 3.01 9.09 -10.73
N ALA A 216 4.05 9.61 -11.38
CA ALA A 216 5.26 10.02 -10.67
C ALA A 216 4.99 11.18 -9.71
N GLY A 217 4.14 12.15 -10.10
CA GLY A 217 3.66 13.22 -9.21
C GLY A 217 2.90 12.69 -7.99
N ALA A 218 2.01 11.71 -8.18
CA ALA A 218 1.28 11.08 -7.07
C ALA A 218 2.23 10.34 -6.11
N LEU A 219 3.22 9.63 -6.63
CA LEU A 219 4.20 8.91 -5.84
C LEU A 219 5.06 9.81 -4.95
N LEU A 220 5.34 11.05 -5.36
CA LEU A 220 6.03 12.02 -4.50
C LEU A 220 5.32 12.24 -3.16
N GLU A 221 3.99 12.22 -3.15
CA GLU A 221 3.22 12.38 -1.94
C GLU A 221 3.02 11.05 -1.21
N LEU A 222 2.73 9.97 -1.95
CA LEU A 222 2.47 8.67 -1.36
C LEU A 222 3.70 8.10 -0.64
N GLU A 223 4.91 8.20 -1.20
CA GLU A 223 6.13 7.65 -0.57
C GLU A 223 6.54 8.36 0.73
N LYS A 224 5.98 9.55 1.02
CA LYS A 224 6.15 10.20 2.33
C LYS A 224 5.51 9.39 3.46
N HIS A 225 4.50 8.55 3.15
CA HIS A 225 3.64 7.87 4.11
C HIS A 225 3.52 6.36 3.91
N PHE A 226 3.78 5.87 2.69
CA PHE A 226 3.62 4.47 2.31
C PHE A 226 4.91 3.94 1.68
N SER A 227 5.24 2.68 1.96
CA SER A 227 6.30 1.95 1.26
C SER A 227 5.69 0.96 0.26
N PHE A 228 6.39 0.69 -0.82
CA PHE A 228 5.94 -0.22 -1.88
C PHE A 228 7.01 -1.28 -2.17
N ASP A 229 6.60 -2.55 -2.33
CA ASP A 229 7.48 -3.67 -2.70
C ASP A 229 7.01 -4.44 -3.94
N THR A 230 5.81 -4.12 -4.41
CA THR A 230 5.18 -4.79 -5.55
C THR A 230 4.56 -3.74 -6.46
N PHE A 231 4.89 -3.81 -7.74
CA PHE A 231 4.43 -2.87 -8.75
C PHE A 231 3.73 -3.61 -9.87
N ALA A 232 2.47 -3.30 -10.10
CA ALA A 232 1.64 -3.94 -11.11
C ALA A 232 1.03 -2.91 -12.06
N GLY A 233 1.03 -3.15 -13.36
CA GLY A 233 0.50 -2.14 -14.28
C GLY A 233 0.25 -2.62 -15.70
N THR A 234 -0.47 -1.77 -16.43
CA THR A 234 -0.86 -1.93 -17.83
C THR A 234 -0.36 -0.74 -18.64
N SER A 235 0.11 -0.94 -19.86
CA SER A 235 0.51 0.13 -20.79
C SER A 235 1.54 1.10 -20.16
N ALA A 236 1.27 2.40 -20.07
CA ALA A 236 2.12 3.34 -19.34
C ALA A 236 2.37 2.93 -17.88
N GLY A 237 1.35 2.34 -17.21
CA GLY A 237 1.51 1.76 -15.89
C GLY A 237 2.48 0.59 -15.86
N ALA A 238 2.61 -0.18 -16.95
CA ALA A 238 3.61 -1.24 -17.05
C ALA A 238 5.04 -0.68 -17.12
N ILE A 239 5.25 0.43 -17.84
CA ILE A 239 6.55 1.13 -17.85
C ILE A 239 6.88 1.61 -16.44
N ALA A 240 5.94 2.29 -15.76
CA ALA A 240 6.13 2.76 -14.40
C ALA A 240 6.47 1.59 -13.46
N SER A 241 5.72 0.47 -13.56
CA SER A 241 5.95 -0.72 -12.73
C SER A 241 7.33 -1.34 -12.95
N VAL A 242 7.82 -1.41 -14.19
CA VAL A 242 9.16 -1.94 -14.49
C VAL A 242 10.26 -1.02 -13.96
N LEU A 243 10.11 0.29 -14.09
CA LEU A 243 11.11 1.24 -13.60
C LEU A 243 11.13 1.29 -12.07
N LEU A 244 9.96 1.36 -11.41
CA LEU A 244 9.85 1.27 -9.95
C LEU A 244 10.37 -0.08 -9.43
N GLY A 245 10.04 -1.17 -10.12
CA GLY A 245 10.56 -2.50 -9.84
C GLY A 245 12.08 -2.61 -9.92
N ALA A 246 12.71 -1.79 -10.76
CA ALA A 246 14.16 -1.65 -10.88
C ALA A 246 14.77 -0.70 -9.83
N GLY A 247 13.98 -0.16 -8.89
CA GLY A 247 14.44 0.72 -7.82
C GLY A 247 14.51 2.21 -8.19
N TYR A 248 13.92 2.64 -9.31
CA TYR A 248 13.79 4.06 -9.62
C TYR A 248 12.86 4.75 -8.62
N LYS A 249 13.24 5.97 -8.20
CA LYS A 249 12.46 6.80 -7.27
C LYS A 249 11.56 7.79 -8.02
N PRO A 250 10.48 8.31 -7.37
CA PRO A 250 9.57 9.25 -8.03
C PRO A 250 10.24 10.46 -8.67
N ASN A 251 11.23 11.08 -8.01
CA ASN A 251 11.99 12.20 -8.57
C ASN A 251 12.75 11.81 -9.82
N GLU A 252 13.40 10.63 -9.84
CA GLU A 252 14.10 10.12 -11.03
C GLU A 252 13.10 9.86 -12.18
N LEU A 253 11.89 9.33 -11.85
CA LEU A 253 10.85 9.12 -12.86
C LEU A 253 10.36 10.45 -13.47
N ILE A 254 10.17 11.49 -12.65
CA ILE A 254 9.81 12.83 -13.13
C ILE A 254 10.87 13.35 -14.08
N GLU A 255 12.14 13.28 -13.70
CA GLU A 255 13.25 13.73 -14.53
C GLU A 255 13.30 12.96 -15.86
N ILE A 256 13.25 11.63 -15.81
CA ILE A 256 13.29 10.75 -16.99
C ILE A 256 12.12 11.05 -17.93
N LEU A 257 10.90 11.14 -17.41
CA LEU A 257 9.70 11.34 -18.21
C LEU A 257 9.59 12.79 -18.72
N SER A 258 10.04 13.79 -17.95
CA SER A 258 10.05 15.18 -18.38
C SER A 258 11.06 15.43 -19.50
N ASN A 259 12.21 14.76 -19.45
CA ASN A 259 13.26 14.91 -20.49
C ASN A 259 12.99 14.04 -21.73
N LYS A 260 12.03 13.09 -21.67
CA LYS A 260 11.72 12.22 -22.81
C LYS A 260 10.84 12.92 -23.84
N ASN A 261 11.33 12.99 -25.08
CA ASN A 261 10.47 13.31 -26.22
C ASN A 261 9.67 12.05 -26.62
N PHE A 262 8.41 12.00 -26.24
CA PHE A 262 7.55 10.83 -26.53
C PHE A 262 7.28 10.64 -28.03
N SER A 263 7.47 11.68 -28.87
CA SER A 263 7.34 11.56 -30.33
C SER A 263 8.38 10.60 -30.93
N ASP A 264 9.52 10.33 -30.24
CA ASP A 264 10.52 9.37 -30.70
C ASP A 264 9.96 7.94 -30.76
N PHE A 265 8.91 7.64 -29.99
CA PHE A 265 8.25 6.33 -30.02
C PHE A 265 7.51 6.05 -31.34
N LYS A 266 7.30 7.10 -32.17
CA LYS A 266 6.81 6.98 -33.55
C LYS A 266 7.96 6.62 -34.48
N ASP A 267 8.49 5.41 -34.34
CA ASP A 267 9.74 4.93 -34.94
C ASP A 267 9.62 4.48 -36.41
N ALA A 268 8.66 5.05 -37.15
CA ALA A 268 8.55 4.94 -38.61
C ALA A 268 8.15 6.27 -39.25
N LYS A 269 8.60 6.51 -40.47
CA LYS A 269 8.28 7.72 -41.26
C LYS A 269 7.96 7.39 -42.71
N GLY A 270 7.12 8.18 -43.37
CA GLY A 270 6.78 8.04 -44.75
C GLY A 270 6.27 6.65 -45.18
N LEU A 271 6.77 6.11 -46.24
CA LEU A 271 6.37 4.80 -46.77
C LEU A 271 6.57 3.63 -45.77
N LYS A 272 7.50 3.75 -44.80
CA LYS A 272 7.73 2.73 -43.78
C LYS A 272 6.51 2.54 -42.88
N ILE A 273 5.71 3.60 -42.64
CA ILE A 273 4.46 3.50 -41.87
C ILE A 273 3.48 2.60 -42.61
N ILE A 274 3.31 2.80 -43.93
CA ILE A 274 2.38 2.02 -44.77
C ILE A 274 2.81 0.57 -44.82
N LEU A 275 4.11 0.32 -45.06
CA LEU A 275 4.66 -1.04 -45.11
C LEU A 275 4.48 -1.75 -43.76
N ASN A 276 4.78 -1.07 -42.65
CA ASN A 276 4.62 -1.63 -41.32
C ASN A 276 3.14 -1.98 -41.05
N PHE A 277 2.23 -1.09 -41.44
CA PHE A 277 0.78 -1.34 -41.27
C PHE A 277 0.29 -2.53 -42.09
N ILE A 278 0.76 -2.68 -43.33
CA ILE A 278 0.39 -3.82 -44.19
C ILE A 278 0.85 -5.12 -43.56
N ILE A 279 2.09 -5.17 -43.05
CA ILE A 279 2.73 -6.39 -42.55
C ILE A 279 2.21 -6.75 -41.15
N THR A 280 2.19 -5.76 -40.24
CA THR A 280 1.98 -6.00 -38.80
C THR A 280 0.61 -5.56 -38.28
N LYS A 281 -0.12 -4.73 -39.05
CA LYS A 281 -1.33 -4.01 -38.65
C LYS A 281 -1.08 -2.95 -37.57
N GLY A 282 0.17 -2.47 -37.39
CA GLY A 282 0.54 -1.35 -36.57
C GLY A 282 1.20 -0.25 -37.39
N LEU A 283 0.97 1.01 -37.09
CA LEU A 283 1.61 2.15 -37.78
C LEU A 283 3.11 2.21 -37.47
N TYR A 284 3.47 1.99 -36.21
CA TYR A 284 4.82 2.10 -35.68
C TYR A 284 5.34 0.76 -35.13
N PRO A 285 6.61 0.37 -35.39
CA PRO A 285 7.21 -0.83 -34.80
C PRO A 285 7.25 -0.80 -33.27
N GLY A 286 7.45 0.38 -32.66
CA GLY A 286 7.56 0.58 -31.22
C GLY A 286 8.83 -0.03 -30.61
N ASN A 287 9.89 -0.19 -31.39
CA ASN A 287 11.16 -0.72 -30.91
C ASN A 287 11.92 0.28 -30.06
N GLU A 288 11.73 1.60 -30.33
CA GLU A 288 12.35 2.65 -29.54
C GLU A 288 11.85 2.66 -28.07
N ILE A 289 10.62 2.23 -27.80
CA ILE A 289 10.10 2.06 -26.44
C ILE A 289 10.93 0.99 -25.71
N GLU A 290 11.06 -0.18 -26.32
CA GLU A 290 11.81 -1.30 -25.72
C GLU A 290 13.28 -0.94 -25.52
N LYS A 291 13.90 -0.26 -26.50
CA LYS A 291 15.27 0.21 -26.43
C LYS A 291 15.48 1.21 -25.29
N TRP A 292 14.63 2.22 -25.21
CA TRP A 292 14.67 3.24 -24.15
C TRP A 292 14.54 2.63 -22.75
N ILE A 293 13.60 1.69 -22.54
CA ILE A 293 13.47 1.01 -21.25
C ILE A 293 14.74 0.17 -20.95
N ASN A 294 15.31 -0.54 -21.94
CA ASN A 294 16.56 -1.28 -21.75
C ASN A 294 17.74 -0.36 -21.39
N GLU A 295 17.83 0.83 -21.95
CA GLU A 295 18.88 1.82 -21.62
C GLU A 295 18.73 2.29 -20.15
N LEU A 296 17.50 2.57 -19.71
CA LEU A 296 17.21 2.89 -18.32
C LEU A 296 17.56 1.73 -17.37
N LEU A 297 17.12 0.51 -17.69
CA LEU A 297 17.47 -0.66 -16.89
C LEU A 297 18.99 -0.88 -16.83
N LYS A 298 19.72 -0.65 -17.93
CA LYS A 298 21.17 -0.76 -17.95
C LYS A 298 21.84 0.26 -17.02
N SER A 299 21.29 1.47 -16.89
CA SER A 299 21.84 2.47 -15.95
C SER A 299 21.68 2.07 -14.49
N LYS A 300 20.61 1.36 -14.12
CA LYS A 300 20.40 0.79 -12.78
C LYS A 300 21.20 -0.50 -12.53
N TYR A 301 21.50 -1.26 -13.58
CA TYR A 301 22.25 -2.53 -13.50
C TYR A 301 23.53 -2.47 -14.35
N PRO A 302 24.51 -1.56 -14.07
CA PRO A 302 25.66 -1.28 -14.95
C PRO A 302 26.59 -2.47 -15.14
N ASN A 303 26.67 -3.37 -14.17
CA ASN A 303 27.53 -4.56 -14.22
C ASN A 303 26.93 -5.72 -15.04
N LYS A 304 25.72 -5.54 -15.58
CA LYS A 304 25.04 -6.58 -16.32
C LYS A 304 25.31 -6.48 -17.83
N LEU A 305 25.87 -7.53 -18.41
CA LEU A 305 26.16 -7.60 -19.84
C LEU A 305 24.93 -7.92 -20.69
N SER A 306 23.95 -8.66 -20.13
CA SER A 306 22.72 -9.04 -20.81
C SER A 306 21.57 -8.10 -20.48
N LYS A 307 20.47 -8.15 -21.27
CA LYS A 307 19.23 -7.45 -20.94
C LYS A 307 18.66 -7.97 -19.62
N VAL A 308 18.11 -7.06 -18.81
CA VAL A 308 17.54 -7.37 -17.48
C VAL A 308 16.26 -8.20 -17.62
N LYS A 309 16.19 -9.33 -16.96
CA LYS A 309 15.00 -10.17 -16.85
C LYS A 309 14.09 -9.68 -15.72
N LEU A 310 12.81 -9.99 -15.79
CA LEU A 310 11.86 -9.62 -14.73
C LEU A 310 12.29 -10.12 -13.35
N LYS A 311 12.69 -11.39 -13.21
CA LYS A 311 13.13 -11.98 -11.94
C LYS A 311 14.37 -11.32 -11.31
N GLU A 312 15.04 -10.46 -12.04
CA GLU A 312 16.25 -9.78 -11.61
C GLU A 312 15.99 -8.35 -11.12
N LEU A 313 14.73 -7.89 -11.22
CA LEU A 313 14.30 -6.62 -10.66
C LEU A 313 14.32 -6.68 -9.13
N GLU A 314 14.62 -5.54 -8.50
CA GLU A 314 14.73 -5.39 -7.05
C GLU A 314 13.41 -5.71 -6.34
N HIS A 315 12.30 -5.27 -6.92
CA HIS A 315 10.96 -5.46 -6.37
C HIS A 315 10.10 -6.34 -7.26
N GLN A 316 9.06 -6.96 -6.67
CA GLN A 316 8.10 -7.72 -7.46
C GLN A 316 7.42 -6.82 -8.48
N THR A 317 7.47 -7.25 -9.74
CA THR A 317 6.94 -6.48 -10.88
C THR A 317 6.00 -7.35 -11.68
N ILE A 318 4.78 -6.83 -11.92
CA ILE A 318 3.73 -7.53 -12.64
C ILE A 318 3.27 -6.67 -13.81
N VAL A 319 3.36 -7.20 -15.01
CA VAL A 319 2.94 -6.51 -16.24
C VAL A 319 1.80 -7.29 -16.88
N TYR A 320 0.72 -6.58 -17.19
CA TYR A 320 -0.45 -7.15 -17.85
C TYR A 320 -0.49 -6.77 -19.33
N SER A 321 -0.76 -7.74 -20.16
CA SER A 321 -0.99 -7.62 -21.61
C SER A 321 -2.24 -8.38 -21.99
N SER A 322 -2.71 -8.25 -23.22
CA SER A 322 -3.91 -8.95 -23.72
C SER A 322 -3.59 -9.91 -24.83
N ARG A 323 -4.22 -11.10 -24.80
CA ARG A 323 -4.22 -12.07 -25.90
C ARG A 323 -5.65 -12.41 -26.30
N ILE A 324 -5.90 -12.54 -27.63
CA ILE A 324 -7.23 -12.87 -28.12
C ILE A 324 -7.68 -14.24 -27.62
N LYS A 325 -6.79 -15.21 -27.59
CA LYS A 325 -7.09 -16.61 -27.29
C LYS A 325 -7.35 -16.85 -25.80
N ASP A 326 -6.51 -16.31 -24.92
CA ASP A 326 -6.44 -16.68 -23.50
C ASP A 326 -6.81 -15.52 -22.56
N GLY A 327 -7.19 -14.38 -23.09
CA GLY A 327 -7.57 -13.21 -22.27
C GLY A 327 -6.37 -12.39 -21.80
N THR A 328 -6.18 -12.25 -20.49
CA THR A 328 -5.08 -11.50 -19.90
C THR A 328 -3.79 -12.33 -19.86
N LEU A 329 -2.72 -11.79 -20.41
CA LEU A 329 -1.37 -12.35 -20.31
C LEU A 329 -0.62 -11.64 -19.18
N THR A 330 -0.12 -12.39 -18.22
CA THR A 330 0.64 -11.88 -17.09
C THR A 330 2.13 -12.19 -17.23
N PHE A 331 2.96 -11.18 -16.99
CA PHE A 331 4.39 -11.30 -16.76
C PHE A 331 4.65 -10.94 -15.30
N ASP A 332 5.10 -11.86 -14.48
CA ASP A 332 5.31 -11.68 -13.04
C ASP A 332 6.74 -12.07 -12.67
N SER A 333 7.46 -11.15 -12.07
CA SER A 333 8.88 -11.35 -11.70
C SER A 333 9.10 -12.48 -10.68
N LYS A 334 8.07 -12.84 -9.91
CA LYS A 334 8.08 -13.97 -8.95
C LYS A 334 7.17 -15.12 -9.38
N GLY A 335 6.75 -15.15 -10.63
CA GLY A 335 5.79 -16.15 -11.10
C GLY A 335 5.93 -16.43 -12.60
N GLU A 336 4.81 -16.27 -13.31
CA GLU A 336 4.75 -16.58 -14.73
C GLU A 336 5.66 -15.67 -15.56
N ARG A 337 6.40 -16.25 -16.48
CA ARG A 337 7.26 -15.54 -17.45
C ARG A 337 8.35 -14.66 -16.82
N MET A 338 8.78 -15.00 -15.61
CA MET A 338 9.82 -14.27 -14.88
C MET A 338 11.17 -14.22 -15.63
N ASP A 339 11.42 -15.14 -16.56
CA ASP A 339 12.62 -15.20 -17.40
C ASP A 339 12.57 -14.28 -18.63
N ASN A 340 11.42 -13.67 -18.93
CA ASN A 340 11.34 -12.69 -19.99
C ASN A 340 12.09 -11.39 -19.61
N HIS A 341 12.60 -10.69 -20.63
CA HIS A 341 13.20 -9.38 -20.40
C HIS A 341 12.15 -8.37 -19.95
N ALA A 342 12.48 -7.56 -18.95
CA ALA A 342 11.55 -6.61 -18.34
C ALA A 342 11.07 -5.54 -19.36
N ALA A 343 12.00 -5.01 -20.19
CA ALA A 343 11.63 -4.09 -21.26
C ALA A 343 10.72 -4.72 -22.31
N PHE A 344 10.92 -6.01 -22.64
CA PHE A 344 10.03 -6.73 -23.56
C PHE A 344 8.63 -6.90 -22.97
N ALA A 345 8.51 -7.24 -21.70
CA ALA A 345 7.22 -7.33 -21.03
C ALA A 345 6.44 -5.99 -21.07
N ALA A 346 7.11 -4.87 -20.73
CA ALA A 346 6.53 -3.54 -20.85
C ALA A 346 6.14 -3.22 -22.31
N ARG A 347 7.00 -3.55 -23.30
CA ARG A 347 6.70 -3.35 -24.73
C ARG A 347 5.50 -4.18 -25.19
N CYS A 348 5.32 -5.40 -24.70
CA CYS A 348 4.12 -6.19 -24.95
C CYS A 348 2.87 -5.47 -24.48
N SER A 349 2.91 -4.95 -23.25
CA SER A 349 1.82 -4.18 -22.64
C SER A 349 1.52 -2.84 -23.33
N MET A 350 2.44 -2.32 -24.12
CA MET A 350 2.29 -1.09 -24.92
C MET A 350 1.87 -1.36 -26.37
N SER A 351 1.48 -2.58 -26.74
CA SER A 351 1.11 -2.95 -28.11
C SER A 351 -0.33 -2.52 -28.45
N ILE A 352 -0.55 -1.19 -28.44
CA ILE A 352 -1.86 -0.57 -28.77
C ILE A 352 -2.24 -0.95 -30.21
N PRO A 353 -3.39 -1.59 -30.44
CA PRO A 353 -3.81 -2.01 -31.77
C PRO A 353 -3.81 -0.85 -32.78
N TYR A 354 -3.39 -1.17 -33.98
CA TYR A 354 -3.25 -0.24 -35.10
C TYR A 354 -2.21 0.88 -34.90
N TYR A 355 -1.82 1.17 -33.66
CA TYR A 355 -0.82 2.19 -33.37
C TYR A 355 0.60 1.58 -33.31
N PHE A 356 0.80 0.58 -32.46
CA PHE A 356 2.06 -0.14 -32.36
C PHE A 356 1.92 -1.59 -32.90
N SER A 357 2.97 -2.08 -33.55
CA SER A 357 3.03 -3.48 -33.98
C SER A 357 2.88 -4.43 -32.80
N PRO A 358 2.03 -5.46 -32.90
CA PRO A 358 1.91 -6.47 -31.84
C PRO A 358 3.23 -7.23 -31.67
N LYS A 359 3.50 -7.65 -30.44
CA LYS A 359 4.57 -8.60 -30.13
C LYS A 359 4.01 -10.05 -30.15
N TYR A 360 4.90 -11.02 -30.08
CA TYR A 360 4.53 -12.44 -30.02
C TYR A 360 5.13 -13.07 -28.77
N VAL A 361 4.31 -13.81 -28.06
CA VAL A 361 4.71 -14.62 -26.90
C VAL A 361 4.13 -16.02 -27.13
N ASP A 362 4.97 -17.03 -27.08
CA ASP A 362 4.61 -18.41 -27.36
C ASP A 362 3.92 -18.57 -28.74
N GLY A 363 4.38 -17.81 -29.77
CA GLY A 363 3.81 -17.82 -31.13
C GLY A 363 2.45 -17.09 -31.27
N ILE A 364 1.90 -16.54 -30.18
CA ILE A 364 0.59 -15.87 -30.16
C ILE A 364 0.78 -14.34 -30.09
N ARG A 365 -0.02 -13.62 -30.87
CA ARG A 365 -0.01 -12.15 -30.85
C ARG A 365 -0.44 -11.61 -29.49
N VAL A 366 0.33 -10.63 -29.00
CA VAL A 366 0.08 -9.92 -27.75
C VAL A 366 -0.19 -8.45 -28.05
N TYR A 367 -1.19 -7.91 -27.39
CA TYR A 367 -1.66 -6.54 -27.51
C TYR A 367 -1.59 -5.82 -26.16
N ASP A 368 -1.83 -4.51 -26.18
CA ASP A 368 -1.92 -3.68 -24.99
C ASP A 368 -2.89 -4.30 -23.96
N GLY A 369 -2.48 -4.28 -22.71
CA GLY A 369 -3.28 -4.81 -21.63
C GLY A 369 -4.60 -4.06 -21.44
N GLY A 370 -4.65 -2.79 -21.85
CA GLY A 370 -5.84 -1.95 -21.79
C GLY A 370 -7.04 -2.46 -22.61
N LEU A 371 -6.81 -3.39 -23.54
CA LEU A 371 -7.91 -4.04 -24.27
C LEU A 371 -8.79 -4.94 -23.39
N ARG A 372 -8.25 -5.45 -22.30
CA ARG A 372 -8.97 -6.33 -21.37
C ARG A 372 -9.18 -5.71 -20.01
N SER A 373 -8.18 -5.01 -19.52
CA SER A 373 -8.20 -4.37 -18.22
C SER A 373 -7.17 -3.24 -18.22
N ASN A 374 -7.61 -2.03 -18.53
CA ASN A 374 -6.72 -0.87 -18.54
C ASN A 374 -6.34 -0.44 -17.12
N PHE A 375 -7.23 -0.70 -16.13
CA PHE A 375 -6.92 -0.66 -14.71
C PHE A 375 -6.94 -2.08 -14.15
N PRO A 376 -5.78 -2.76 -14.01
CA PRO A 376 -5.73 -4.20 -13.74
C PRO A 376 -6.00 -4.56 -12.27
N LEU A 377 -6.72 -3.72 -11.53
CA LEU A 377 -6.97 -3.87 -10.11
C LEU A 377 -7.77 -5.14 -9.80
N LYS A 378 -8.81 -5.44 -10.56
CA LYS A 378 -9.61 -6.66 -10.39
C LYS A 378 -8.75 -7.90 -10.56
N THR A 379 -7.98 -7.98 -11.67
CA THR A 379 -7.06 -9.11 -11.93
C THR A 379 -6.00 -9.25 -10.84
N PHE A 380 -5.50 -8.12 -10.32
CA PHE A 380 -4.55 -8.11 -9.23
C PHE A 380 -5.15 -8.66 -7.94
N THR A 381 -6.32 -8.16 -7.52
CA THR A 381 -6.98 -8.58 -6.27
C THR A 381 -7.47 -10.02 -6.30
N GLU A 382 -7.88 -10.53 -7.45
CA GLU A 382 -8.22 -11.96 -7.63
C GLU A 382 -7.00 -12.86 -7.47
N ARG A 383 -5.83 -12.43 -7.96
CA ARG A 383 -4.58 -13.20 -7.88
C ARG A 383 -3.90 -13.08 -6.51
N TYR A 384 -4.02 -11.93 -5.85
CA TYR A 384 -3.39 -11.61 -4.56
C TYR A 384 -4.41 -11.06 -3.56
N PRO A 385 -5.40 -11.85 -3.12
CA PRO A 385 -6.55 -11.35 -2.34
C PRO A 385 -6.17 -10.75 -0.98
N ASN A 386 -5.02 -11.15 -0.42
CA ASN A 386 -4.57 -10.71 0.91
C ASN A 386 -3.43 -9.68 0.87
N LYS A 387 -3.00 -9.23 -0.32
CA LYS A 387 -1.97 -8.19 -0.41
C LYS A 387 -2.58 -6.81 -0.26
N PRO A 388 -2.08 -5.96 0.66
CA PRO A 388 -2.49 -4.56 0.70
C PRO A 388 -2.07 -3.87 -0.60
N PHE A 389 -2.92 -2.98 -1.10
CA PHE A 389 -2.64 -2.28 -2.34
C PHE A 389 -3.12 -0.83 -2.32
N ILE A 390 -2.47 -0.01 -3.15
CA ILE A 390 -2.95 1.31 -3.55
C ILE A 390 -3.04 1.30 -5.07
N GLY A 391 -4.25 1.57 -5.59
CA GLY A 391 -4.48 1.73 -7.02
C GLY A 391 -4.25 3.17 -7.46
N MET A 392 -3.66 3.40 -8.64
CA MET A 392 -3.61 4.74 -9.27
C MET A 392 -4.44 4.74 -10.54
N PHE A 393 -5.50 5.54 -10.54
CA PHE A 393 -6.48 5.65 -11.60
C PHE A 393 -6.45 7.03 -12.23
N LEU A 394 -6.19 7.09 -13.54
CA LEU A 394 -6.29 8.32 -14.33
C LEU A 394 -7.71 8.50 -14.88
N VAL A 395 -8.31 9.63 -14.58
CA VAL A 395 -9.56 10.05 -15.24
C VAL A 395 -9.21 10.54 -16.65
N SER A 396 -9.92 10.04 -17.64
CA SER A 396 -9.84 10.45 -19.05
C SER A 396 -11.20 10.88 -19.57
N ASP A 397 -11.21 11.69 -20.63
CA ASP A 397 -12.45 12.01 -21.32
C ASP A 397 -12.88 10.79 -22.16
N SER A 398 -14.14 10.39 -22.05
CA SER A 398 -14.75 9.30 -22.83
C SER A 398 -14.75 9.53 -24.37
N LYS A 399 -14.35 10.71 -24.83
CA LYS A 399 -14.26 11.11 -26.24
C LYS A 399 -12.88 10.94 -26.86
N GLU A 400 -11.94 10.28 -26.20
CA GLU A 400 -10.55 10.10 -26.67
C GLU A 400 -10.38 8.94 -27.66
N GLY A 401 -11.30 8.69 -28.55
CA GLY A 401 -11.21 7.64 -29.56
C GLY A 401 -11.32 8.19 -30.98
N GLY A 402 -10.23 8.16 -31.73
CA GLY A 402 -10.20 8.59 -33.14
C GLY A 402 -10.72 7.57 -34.16
N LEU A 403 -11.19 6.40 -33.74
CA LEU A 403 -11.82 5.36 -34.56
C LEU A 403 -13.04 4.82 -33.81
N VAL A 404 -14.17 4.67 -34.49
CA VAL A 404 -15.45 4.22 -33.91
C VAL A 404 -15.30 2.93 -33.05
N ILE A 405 -14.43 2.01 -33.46
CA ILE A 405 -14.12 0.77 -32.71
C ILE A 405 -13.42 1.10 -31.38
N GLY A 406 -12.50 2.11 -31.37
CA GLY A 406 -11.81 2.55 -30.16
C GLY A 406 -12.76 3.22 -29.16
N GLU A 407 -13.74 3.98 -29.63
CA GLU A 407 -14.76 4.62 -28.78
C GLU A 407 -15.67 3.59 -28.12
N LEU A 408 -16.16 2.58 -28.86
CA LEU A 408 -16.99 1.51 -28.31
C LEU A 408 -16.22 0.65 -27.30
N MET A 409 -14.92 0.39 -27.53
CA MET A 409 -14.07 -0.33 -26.58
C MET A 409 -13.84 0.48 -25.32
N ASN A 410 -13.61 1.79 -25.43
CA ASN A 410 -13.42 2.67 -24.27
C ASN A 410 -14.68 2.71 -23.39
N ILE A 411 -15.86 2.84 -23.98
CA ILE A 411 -17.14 2.85 -23.25
C ILE A 411 -17.34 1.54 -22.45
N ALA A 412 -17.04 0.39 -23.06
CA ALA A 412 -17.21 -0.90 -22.41
C ALA A 412 -16.20 -1.12 -21.25
N ILE A 413 -14.95 -0.71 -21.44
CA ILE A 413 -13.87 -0.85 -20.45
C ILE A 413 -14.07 0.15 -19.30
N GLU A 414 -14.44 1.41 -19.59
CA GLU A 414 -14.66 2.44 -18.58
C GLU A 414 -15.77 2.07 -17.59
N GLY A 415 -16.85 1.43 -18.05
CA GLY A 415 -17.94 1.01 -17.17
C GLY A 415 -17.50 0.01 -16.09
N GLU A 416 -16.72 -0.99 -16.44
CA GLU A 416 -16.18 -1.98 -15.48
C GLU A 416 -15.11 -1.36 -14.56
N GLU A 417 -14.31 -0.45 -15.10
CA GLU A 417 -13.27 0.25 -14.32
C GLU A 417 -13.88 1.19 -13.28
N ILE A 418 -14.93 1.94 -13.63
CA ILE A 418 -15.63 2.83 -12.69
C ILE A 418 -16.22 2.02 -11.53
N GLN A 419 -16.90 0.90 -11.80
CA GLN A 419 -17.40 0.01 -10.75
C GLN A 419 -16.29 -0.53 -9.86
N THR A 420 -15.13 -0.84 -10.44
CA THR A 420 -13.95 -1.28 -9.69
C THR A 420 -13.41 -0.16 -8.79
N VAL A 421 -13.34 1.08 -9.30
CA VAL A 421 -12.91 2.25 -8.52
C VAL A 421 -13.89 2.53 -7.38
N GLU A 422 -15.20 2.50 -7.64
CA GLU A 422 -16.23 2.70 -6.61
C GLU A 422 -16.12 1.66 -5.50
N LYS A 423 -15.96 0.38 -5.86
CA LYS A 423 -15.78 -0.72 -4.90
C LYS A 423 -14.56 -0.53 -4.00
N TYR A 424 -13.47 -0.02 -4.54
CA TYR A 424 -12.18 0.13 -3.84
C TYR A 424 -11.79 1.60 -3.65
N ILE A 425 -12.76 2.50 -3.51
CA ILE A 425 -12.49 3.95 -3.49
C ILE A 425 -11.50 4.37 -2.40
N ASN A 426 -11.52 3.71 -1.23
CA ASN A 426 -10.59 3.97 -0.14
C ASN A 426 -9.18 3.38 -0.35
N GLN A 427 -8.96 2.62 -1.41
CA GLN A 427 -7.66 2.09 -1.82
C GLN A 427 -7.19 2.65 -3.17
N VAL A 428 -7.93 3.60 -3.76
CA VAL A 428 -7.61 4.13 -5.09
C VAL A 428 -7.36 5.63 -5.07
N VAL A 429 -6.19 6.02 -5.55
CA VAL A 429 -5.85 7.42 -5.89
C VAL A 429 -6.48 7.76 -7.22
N VAL A 430 -7.43 8.67 -7.23
CA VAL A 430 -8.08 9.17 -8.45
C VAL A 430 -7.36 10.45 -8.89
N ILE A 431 -6.80 10.44 -10.09
CA ILE A 431 -6.03 11.56 -10.65
C ILE A 431 -6.78 12.14 -11.85
N ASP A 432 -7.19 13.38 -11.77
CA ASP A 432 -7.81 14.07 -12.90
C ASP A 432 -6.73 14.68 -13.81
N SER A 433 -6.47 14.02 -14.92
CA SER A 433 -5.47 14.43 -15.92
C SER A 433 -6.05 15.20 -17.10
N ARG A 434 -7.35 15.53 -17.06
CA ARG A 434 -8.02 16.30 -18.12
C ARG A 434 -7.54 17.76 -18.11
N PRO A 435 -7.37 18.41 -19.28
CA PRO A 435 -7.77 17.99 -20.62
C PRO A 435 -6.69 17.25 -21.43
N ILE A 436 -5.58 16.83 -20.83
CA ILE A 436 -4.48 16.20 -21.57
C ILE A 436 -4.89 14.81 -22.09
N LYS A 437 -4.67 14.57 -23.39
CA LYS A 437 -5.04 13.30 -24.04
C LYS A 437 -3.95 12.24 -23.89
N THR A 438 -4.35 10.98 -23.81
CA THR A 438 -3.46 9.80 -23.72
C THR A 438 -2.43 9.72 -24.86
N THR A 439 -2.80 10.23 -26.05
CA THR A 439 -2.01 10.19 -27.28
C THR A 439 -1.29 11.51 -27.61
N ASP A 440 -1.28 12.48 -26.69
CA ASP A 440 -0.62 13.77 -26.89
C ASP A 440 0.91 13.63 -26.67
N PHE A 441 1.60 13.09 -27.67
CA PHE A 441 3.04 12.83 -27.61
C PHE A 441 3.91 14.11 -27.59
N ASN A 442 3.32 15.29 -27.83
CA ASN A 442 4.00 16.58 -27.79
C ASN A 442 3.65 17.33 -26.49
N LEU A 443 4.15 16.85 -25.38
CA LEU A 443 3.95 17.53 -24.10
C LEU A 443 4.83 18.78 -24.00
N THR A 444 4.19 19.96 -23.88
CA THR A 444 4.85 21.20 -23.48
C THR A 444 5.23 21.14 -21.99
N GLU A 445 6.11 22.04 -21.54
CA GLU A 445 6.49 22.12 -20.11
C GLU A 445 5.23 22.38 -19.23
N ALA A 446 4.32 23.27 -19.67
CA ALA A 446 3.07 23.51 -18.96
C ALA A 446 2.22 22.24 -18.81
N LYS A 447 2.16 21.37 -19.83
CA LYS A 447 1.44 20.09 -19.76
C LYS A 447 2.14 19.10 -18.82
N LYS A 448 3.45 19.08 -18.79
CA LYS A 448 4.24 18.23 -17.87
C LYS A 448 4.00 18.66 -16.42
N ASP A 449 4.12 19.97 -16.14
CA ASP A 449 3.86 20.53 -14.82
C ASP A 449 2.41 20.27 -14.38
N TYR A 450 1.44 20.41 -15.29
CA TYR A 450 0.04 20.12 -15.03
C TYR A 450 -0.15 18.67 -14.59
N LEU A 451 0.43 17.71 -15.29
CA LEU A 451 0.32 16.28 -14.95
C LEU A 451 0.94 15.98 -13.57
N ILE A 452 2.10 16.55 -13.27
CA ILE A 452 2.77 16.38 -11.97
C ILE A 452 1.88 16.94 -10.86
N CYS A 453 1.37 18.17 -11.02
CA CYS A 453 0.47 18.79 -10.05
C CYS A 453 -0.82 17.98 -9.86
N ALA A 454 -1.44 17.50 -10.96
CA ALA A 454 -2.64 16.67 -10.91
C ALA A 454 -2.41 15.37 -10.12
N GLY A 455 -1.26 14.73 -10.33
CA GLY A 455 -0.85 13.55 -9.58
C GLY A 455 -0.71 13.82 -8.07
N ARG A 456 0.01 14.88 -7.70
CA ARG A 456 0.20 15.29 -6.30
C ARG A 456 -1.13 15.61 -5.62
N ILE A 457 -2.00 16.38 -6.26
CA ILE A 457 -3.35 16.69 -5.75
C ILE A 457 -4.17 15.42 -5.54
N GLY A 458 -4.17 14.50 -6.52
CA GLY A 458 -4.87 13.23 -6.42
C GLY A 458 -4.43 12.40 -5.21
N ALA A 459 -3.11 12.32 -4.97
CA ALA A 459 -2.53 11.62 -3.83
C ALA A 459 -2.89 12.28 -2.48
N LEU A 460 -2.77 13.61 -2.36
CA LEU A 460 -3.12 14.34 -1.14
C LEU A 460 -4.62 14.19 -0.81
N LYS A 461 -5.50 14.28 -1.81
CA LYS A 461 -6.95 14.04 -1.63
C LYS A 461 -7.25 12.59 -1.24
N TYR A 462 -6.52 11.63 -1.77
CA TYR A 462 -6.62 10.23 -1.36
C TYR A 462 -6.21 10.06 0.12
N ILE A 463 -5.07 10.63 0.54
CA ILE A 463 -4.61 10.56 1.92
C ILE A 463 -5.65 11.16 2.87
N LEU A 464 -6.18 12.35 2.57
CA LEU A 464 -7.23 12.98 3.36
C LEU A 464 -8.48 12.11 3.52
N ARG A 465 -8.89 11.45 2.43
CA ARG A 465 -10.10 10.63 2.42
C ARG A 465 -9.91 9.28 3.12
N ALA A 466 -8.82 8.57 2.77
CA ALA A 466 -8.61 7.18 3.15
C ALA A 466 -7.76 7.00 4.41
N HIS A 467 -6.96 8.00 4.76
CA HIS A 467 -6.02 7.97 5.89
C HIS A 467 -6.07 9.29 6.69
N PRO A 468 -7.22 9.64 7.26
CA PRO A 468 -7.41 10.94 7.94
C PRO A 468 -6.57 11.08 9.22
N ASP A 469 -5.94 10.01 9.69
CA ASP A 469 -4.93 9.99 10.74
C ASP A 469 -3.56 10.54 10.28
N ILE A 470 -3.32 10.57 8.96
CA ILE A 470 -2.10 11.16 8.37
C ILE A 470 -2.33 12.66 8.21
N ARG A 471 -1.48 13.46 8.84
CA ARG A 471 -1.49 14.92 8.65
C ARG A 471 -0.83 15.27 7.32
N ILE A 472 -1.55 15.95 6.46
CA ILE A 472 -1.00 16.58 5.26
C ILE A 472 -0.80 18.08 5.48
N ASN A 473 0.03 18.69 4.65
CA ASN A 473 0.17 20.13 4.58
C ASN A 473 -0.94 20.70 3.68
N GLU A 474 -2.00 21.26 4.30
CA GLU A 474 -3.13 21.85 3.58
C GLU A 474 -2.73 23.07 2.74
N ASP A 475 -1.74 23.88 3.18
CA ASP A 475 -1.22 25.00 2.41
C ASP A 475 -0.55 24.51 1.11
N GLU A 476 0.13 23.36 1.15
CA GLU A 476 0.72 22.74 -0.03
C GLU A 476 -0.38 22.29 -1.02
N LEU A 477 -1.46 21.68 -0.52
CA LEU A 477 -2.59 21.28 -1.38
C LEU A 477 -3.24 22.51 -2.03
N ASN A 478 -3.51 23.55 -1.26
CA ASN A 478 -4.10 24.81 -1.75
C ASN A 478 -3.21 25.46 -2.82
N SER A 479 -1.88 25.49 -2.59
CA SER A 479 -0.92 26.02 -3.55
C SER A 479 -0.92 25.23 -4.86
N LEU A 480 -0.99 23.90 -4.82
CA LEU A 480 -1.08 23.04 -5.99
C LEU A 480 -2.39 23.25 -6.75
N GLU A 481 -3.52 23.43 -6.04
CA GLU A 481 -4.82 23.72 -6.65
C GLU A 481 -4.87 25.10 -7.33
N LEU A 482 -4.17 26.07 -6.81
CA LEU A 482 -4.00 27.37 -7.49
C LEU A 482 -3.12 27.22 -8.73
N ARG A 483 -2.00 26.53 -8.60
CA ARG A 483 -1.07 26.31 -9.73
C ARG A 483 -1.72 25.57 -10.89
N ILE A 484 -2.52 24.54 -10.63
CA ILE A 484 -3.19 23.78 -11.69
C ILE A 484 -4.22 24.65 -12.46
N LYS A 485 -4.89 25.59 -11.77
CA LYS A 485 -5.81 26.55 -12.41
C LYS A 485 -5.08 27.55 -13.31
N GLU A 486 -3.86 27.95 -12.94
CA GLU A 486 -3.01 28.79 -13.81
C GLU A 486 -2.58 28.02 -15.05
N LEU A 487 -2.04 26.81 -14.87
CA LEU A 487 -1.62 25.95 -15.96
C LEU A 487 -2.75 25.60 -16.93
N GLN A 488 -4.00 25.43 -16.44
CA GLN A 488 -5.15 25.21 -17.30
C GLN A 488 -5.42 26.32 -18.31
N LYS A 489 -5.00 27.56 -18.02
CA LYS A 489 -5.16 28.70 -18.95
C LYS A 489 -4.09 28.68 -20.05
N GLU A 490 -3.01 27.93 -19.87
CA GLU A 490 -1.91 27.80 -20.81
C GLU A 490 -2.03 26.56 -21.72
N LEU A 491 -2.95 25.63 -21.41
CA LEU A 491 -3.22 24.39 -22.16
C LEU A 491 -4.17 24.58 -23.32
#